data_f03f7eb4a32b537f82705d4ba33a52d6
#
_entry.id   f03f7eb4a32b537f82705d4ba33a52d6
#
_cell.length_a   1.000
_cell.length_b   1.000
_cell.length_c   1.000
_cell.angle_alpha   90.00
_cell.angle_beta   90.00
_cell.angle_gamma   90.00
#
_symmetry.space_group_name_H-M   'P 1'
#
loop_
_entity.id
_entity.type
_entity.pdbx_description
1 polymer ?
#
loop_
_entity_poly.entity_id
_entity_poly.type
_entity_poly.pdbx_seq_one_letter_code
_entity_poly.pdbx_strand_id
1 'polypeptide(L)'
;FEIALACDLFVASTNAKFDLPEPKVGLAALAGGMQRLPRQIGMKNALGMMLTGRHVSAEEGMRLGFVNEVVEPENLLASAKAWAKQIEECSPMSIRATKQVAYENFNEPDLEKSMSTHYSAVKDLFSSEDFIEGPVAFAEKRLPNWKGK
;
A
#
# COMPACT_ATOMS: atom_id res chain seq x y z
N PHE A 1 9.51 -11.90 3.60
CA PHE A 1 9.23 -10.45 3.67
C PHE A 1 8.92 -9.86 2.29
N GLU A 2 9.51 -10.34 1.20
CA GLU A 2 9.32 -9.82 -0.16
C GLU A 2 7.86 -9.87 -0.64
N ILE A 3 7.09 -10.90 -0.23
CA ILE A 3 5.65 -10.99 -0.52
C ILE A 3 4.89 -9.85 0.19
N ALA A 4 5.22 -9.57 1.44
CA ALA A 4 4.60 -8.48 2.20
C ALA A 4 4.88 -7.11 1.57
N LEU A 5 6.12 -6.90 1.07
CA LEU A 5 6.48 -5.67 0.33
C LEU A 5 5.72 -5.50 -1.00
N ALA A 6 5.11 -6.56 -1.51
CA ALA A 6 4.28 -6.50 -2.72
C ALA A 6 2.80 -6.18 -2.42
N CYS A 7 2.39 -6.19 -1.15
CA CYS A 7 1.05 -5.80 -0.72
C CYS A 7 0.93 -4.28 -0.60
N ASP A 8 -0.31 -3.78 -0.68
CA ASP A 8 -0.60 -2.34 -0.61
C ASP A 8 -0.58 -1.82 0.83
N LEU A 9 -1.03 -2.64 1.78
CA LEU A 9 -1.11 -2.33 3.21
C LEU A 9 -0.52 -3.48 4.02
N PHE A 10 0.04 -3.13 5.18
CA PHE A 10 0.75 -4.08 6.01
C PHE A 10 0.47 -3.83 7.50
N VAL A 11 -0.26 -4.76 8.12
CA VAL A 11 -0.46 -4.81 9.56
C VAL A 11 0.47 -5.86 10.15
N ALA A 12 1.20 -5.53 11.20
CA ALA A 12 2.16 -6.40 11.84
C ALA A 12 1.77 -6.67 13.31
N SER A 13 2.12 -7.86 13.81
CA SER A 13 2.05 -8.13 15.25
C SER A 13 3.32 -7.64 15.96
N THR A 14 3.21 -7.28 17.24
CA THR A 14 4.33 -6.79 18.08
C THR A 14 5.51 -7.76 18.11
N ASN A 15 5.29 -9.07 17.92
CA ASN A 15 6.34 -10.08 17.90
C ASN A 15 6.91 -10.36 16.48
N ALA A 16 6.44 -9.65 15.44
CA ALA A 16 6.92 -9.86 14.07
C ALA A 16 8.33 -9.29 13.88
N LYS A 17 9.11 -9.97 13.04
CA LYS A 17 10.45 -9.56 12.63
C LYS A 17 10.57 -9.64 11.12
N PHE A 18 11.23 -8.68 10.53
CA PHE A 18 11.41 -8.55 9.09
C PHE A 18 12.88 -8.45 8.76
N ASP A 19 13.31 -9.20 7.76
CA ASP A 19 14.66 -9.16 7.24
C ASP A 19 14.72 -9.60 5.77
N LEU A 20 15.84 -9.35 5.14
CA LEU A 20 16.27 -9.90 3.86
C LEU A 20 17.62 -10.56 4.09
N PRO A 21 17.65 -11.82 4.56
CA PRO A 21 18.85 -12.48 5.05
C PRO A 21 19.72 -13.09 3.94
N GLU A 22 19.30 -12.99 2.68
CA GLU A 22 19.91 -13.62 1.52
C GLU A 22 21.44 -13.39 1.42
N PRO A 23 21.99 -12.18 1.74
CA PRO A 23 23.44 -11.98 1.65
C PRO A 23 24.25 -12.88 2.59
N LYS A 24 23.66 -13.32 3.72
CA LYS A 24 24.33 -14.21 4.67
C LYS A 24 24.57 -15.63 4.12
N VAL A 25 23.87 -15.97 3.03
CA VAL A 25 23.99 -17.28 2.37
C VAL A 25 24.42 -17.15 0.90
N GLY A 26 24.98 -16.01 0.51
CA GLY A 26 25.51 -15.78 -0.84
C GLY A 26 24.41 -15.54 -1.90
N LEU A 27 23.22 -15.16 -1.49
CA LEU A 27 22.10 -14.83 -2.36
C LEU A 27 21.70 -13.36 -2.27
N ALA A 28 20.67 -12.95 -3.00
CA ALA A 28 20.07 -11.62 -2.95
C ALA A 28 18.55 -11.73 -2.97
N ALA A 29 17.85 -10.72 -2.49
CA ALA A 29 16.37 -10.65 -2.42
C ALA A 29 15.75 -10.45 -3.81
N LEU A 30 15.74 -11.51 -4.62
CA LEU A 30 15.41 -11.49 -6.05
C LEU A 30 13.90 -11.49 -6.34
N ALA A 31 13.05 -11.78 -5.35
CA ALA A 31 11.59 -11.74 -5.51
C ALA A 31 10.98 -10.32 -5.40
N GLY A 32 11.83 -9.30 -5.56
CA GLY A 32 11.44 -7.89 -5.62
C GLY A 32 11.81 -7.07 -4.40
N GLY A 33 12.46 -7.65 -3.39
CA GLY A 33 12.92 -6.95 -2.19
C GLY A 33 13.87 -5.80 -2.51
N MET A 34 14.85 -6.06 -3.37
CA MET A 34 15.82 -5.06 -3.81
C MET A 34 15.19 -3.88 -4.55
N GLN A 35 14.04 -4.07 -5.19
CA GLN A 35 13.35 -3.03 -5.94
C GLN A 35 12.30 -2.29 -5.08
N ARG A 36 11.55 -3.02 -4.24
CA ARG A 36 10.43 -2.45 -3.47
C ARG A 36 10.90 -1.76 -2.20
N LEU A 37 11.81 -2.39 -1.44
CA LEU A 37 12.21 -1.85 -0.15
C LEU A 37 12.83 -0.45 -0.25
N PRO A 38 13.79 -0.15 -1.17
CA PRO A 38 14.36 1.19 -1.31
C PRO A 38 13.32 2.26 -1.68
N ARG A 39 12.27 1.86 -2.40
CA ARG A 39 11.18 2.76 -2.78
C ARG A 39 10.26 3.10 -1.62
N GLN A 40 10.09 2.17 -0.69
CA GLN A 40 9.20 2.35 0.46
C GLN A 40 9.88 3.09 1.61
N ILE A 41 11.16 2.82 1.91
CA ILE A 41 11.84 3.33 3.09
C ILE A 41 13.09 4.18 2.80
N GLY A 42 13.35 4.44 1.54
CA GLY A 42 14.54 5.16 1.09
C GLY A 42 15.81 4.31 1.06
N MET A 43 16.75 4.72 0.21
CA MET A 43 17.94 3.92 -0.15
C MET A 43 18.81 3.54 1.05
N LYS A 44 19.08 4.47 1.97
CA LYS A 44 20.00 4.20 3.09
C LYS A 44 19.45 3.19 4.08
N ASN A 45 18.16 3.31 4.44
CA ASN A 45 17.50 2.36 5.33
C ASN A 45 17.41 0.97 4.68
N ALA A 46 17.04 0.92 3.41
CA ALA A 46 16.95 -0.32 2.66
C ALA A 46 18.31 -1.02 2.53
N LEU A 47 19.38 -0.30 2.17
CA LEU A 47 20.73 -0.86 2.10
C LEU A 47 21.19 -1.36 3.48
N GLY A 48 20.87 -0.65 4.56
CA GLY A 48 21.16 -1.09 5.93
C GLY A 48 20.54 -2.46 6.24
N MET A 49 19.34 -2.74 5.77
CA MET A 49 18.71 -4.05 5.91
C MET A 49 19.28 -5.08 4.92
N MET A 50 19.31 -4.75 3.64
CA MET A 50 19.68 -5.67 2.56
C MET A 50 21.14 -6.12 2.60
N LEU A 51 22.09 -5.25 2.99
CA LEU A 51 23.51 -5.60 3.01
C LEU A 51 23.92 -6.35 4.28
N THR A 52 23.20 -6.16 5.38
CA THR A 52 23.52 -6.81 6.66
C THR A 52 22.63 -8.02 6.96
N GLY A 53 21.47 -8.13 6.31
CA GLY A 53 20.45 -9.12 6.65
C GLY A 53 20.03 -9.03 8.12
N ARG A 54 19.99 -7.80 8.69
CA ARG A 54 19.57 -7.58 10.08
C ARG A 54 18.07 -7.72 10.22
N HIS A 55 17.63 -8.14 11.39
CA HIS A 55 16.23 -8.10 11.75
C HIS A 55 15.76 -6.67 12.08
N VAL A 56 14.53 -6.38 11.71
CA VAL A 56 13.79 -5.16 12.01
C VAL A 56 12.51 -5.57 12.75
N SER A 57 12.20 -4.95 13.90
CA SER A 57 10.97 -5.20 14.62
C SER A 57 9.76 -4.56 13.93
N ALA A 58 8.54 -4.93 14.35
CA ALA A 58 7.31 -4.34 13.85
C ALA A 58 7.27 -2.82 14.06
N GLU A 59 7.66 -2.35 15.25
CA GLU A 59 7.70 -0.92 15.59
C GLU A 59 8.75 -0.17 14.78
N GLU A 60 9.92 -0.79 14.54
CA GLU A 60 10.92 -0.20 13.65
C GLU A 60 10.38 -0.14 12.21
N GLY A 61 9.71 -1.20 11.73
CA GLY A 61 9.07 -1.22 10.42
C GLY A 61 8.01 -0.13 10.23
N MET A 62 7.25 0.17 11.28
CA MET A 62 6.30 1.28 11.30
C MET A 62 7.02 2.63 11.23
N ARG A 63 8.11 2.83 11.98
CA ARG A 63 8.91 4.06 11.88
C ARG A 63 9.59 4.23 10.53
N LEU A 64 9.99 3.14 9.90
CA LEU A 64 10.59 3.13 8.56
C LEU A 64 9.54 3.36 7.45
N GLY A 65 8.27 3.07 7.70
CA GLY A 65 7.16 3.36 6.80
C GLY A 65 6.68 2.20 5.93
N PHE A 66 7.13 0.95 6.16
CA PHE A 66 6.59 -0.21 5.45
C PHE A 66 5.51 -0.98 6.25
N VAL A 67 5.28 -0.64 7.51
CA VAL A 67 4.19 -1.17 8.35
C VAL A 67 3.19 -0.05 8.62
N ASN A 68 1.92 -0.28 8.34
CA ASN A 68 0.83 0.68 8.56
C ASN A 68 0.34 0.70 10.00
N GLU A 69 0.33 -0.48 10.66
CA GLU A 69 -0.15 -0.62 12.04
C GLU A 69 0.55 -1.78 12.74
N VAL A 70 0.81 -1.61 14.04
CA VAL A 70 1.36 -2.66 14.91
C VAL A 70 0.35 -2.96 16.01
N VAL A 71 0.01 -4.23 16.18
CA VAL A 71 -0.98 -4.71 17.16
C VAL A 71 -0.47 -5.94 17.90
N GLU A 72 -1.11 -6.29 19.02
CA GLU A 72 -0.83 -7.58 19.69
C GLU A 72 -1.21 -8.76 18.79
N PRO A 73 -0.50 -9.90 18.90
CA PRO A 73 -0.70 -11.06 18.00
C PRO A 73 -2.15 -11.53 17.88
N GLU A 74 -2.89 -11.54 18.98
CA GLU A 74 -4.30 -11.94 19.02
C GLU A 74 -5.22 -10.98 18.24
N ASN A 75 -4.81 -9.74 18.04
CA ASN A 75 -5.58 -8.72 17.34
C ASN A 75 -5.22 -8.60 15.84
N LEU A 76 -4.19 -9.31 15.36
CA LEU A 76 -3.66 -9.13 14.01
C LEU A 76 -4.72 -9.27 12.91
N LEU A 77 -5.47 -10.35 12.94
CA LEU A 77 -6.49 -10.61 11.93
C LEU A 77 -7.69 -9.66 12.06
N ALA A 78 -8.05 -9.28 13.29
CA ALA A 78 -9.13 -8.34 13.54
C ALA A 78 -8.79 -6.95 12.99
N SER A 79 -7.58 -6.46 13.23
CA SER A 79 -7.08 -5.19 12.69
C SER A 79 -7.01 -5.22 11.15
N ALA A 80 -6.43 -6.28 10.56
CA ALA A 80 -6.38 -6.40 9.10
C ALA A 80 -7.79 -6.39 8.46
N LYS A 81 -8.77 -7.05 9.09
CA LYS A 81 -10.18 -7.01 8.64
C LYS A 81 -10.81 -5.63 8.82
N ALA A 82 -10.44 -4.88 9.86
CA ALA A 82 -10.92 -3.52 10.05
C ALA A 82 -10.41 -2.57 8.95
N TRP A 83 -9.15 -2.69 8.54
CA TRP A 83 -8.60 -1.99 7.38
C TRP A 83 -9.36 -2.35 6.08
N ALA A 84 -9.59 -3.65 5.83
CA ALA A 84 -10.33 -4.11 4.66
C ALA A 84 -11.76 -3.55 4.66
N LYS A 85 -12.44 -3.53 5.81
CA LYS A 85 -13.79 -2.97 5.94
C LYS A 85 -13.84 -1.48 5.61
N GLN A 86 -12.87 -0.68 6.09
CA GLN A 86 -12.80 0.74 5.73
C GLN A 86 -12.63 0.94 4.22
N ILE A 87 -11.88 0.06 3.55
CA ILE A 87 -11.73 0.09 2.09
C ILE A 87 -13.04 -0.29 1.40
N GLU A 88 -13.75 -1.30 1.90
CA GLU A 88 -15.06 -1.73 1.37
C GLU A 88 -16.14 -0.64 1.49
N GLU A 89 -16.03 0.28 2.44
CA GLU A 89 -16.92 1.43 2.60
C GLU A 89 -16.72 2.52 1.52
N CYS A 90 -15.62 2.44 0.76
CA CYS A 90 -15.30 3.38 -0.32
C CYS A 90 -15.76 2.86 -1.69
N SER A 91 -15.95 3.78 -2.65
CA SER A 91 -16.27 3.39 -4.03
C SER A 91 -15.17 2.50 -4.62
N PRO A 92 -15.50 1.30 -5.12
CA PRO A 92 -14.55 0.43 -5.81
C PRO A 92 -13.89 1.11 -7.02
N MET A 93 -14.63 1.99 -7.72
CA MET A 93 -14.10 2.73 -8.86
C MET A 93 -13.06 3.75 -8.42
N SER A 94 -13.31 4.48 -7.33
CA SER A 94 -12.33 5.42 -6.75
C SER A 94 -11.06 4.72 -6.27
N ILE A 95 -11.21 3.55 -5.62
CA ILE A 95 -10.05 2.77 -5.15
C ILE A 95 -9.19 2.30 -6.32
N ARG A 96 -9.80 1.78 -7.39
CA ARG A 96 -9.06 1.35 -8.59
C ARG A 96 -8.31 2.51 -9.23
N ALA A 97 -8.98 3.67 -9.40
CA ALA A 97 -8.36 4.88 -9.95
C ALA A 97 -7.20 5.37 -9.07
N THR A 98 -7.40 5.48 -7.77
CA THR A 98 -6.37 5.91 -6.81
C THR A 98 -5.16 4.97 -6.85
N LYS A 99 -5.40 3.66 -6.85
CA LYS A 99 -4.32 2.66 -6.86
C LYS A 99 -3.53 2.71 -8.18
N GLN A 100 -4.20 2.79 -9.33
CA GLN A 100 -3.54 2.90 -10.63
C GLN A 100 -2.65 4.14 -10.67
N VAL A 101 -3.20 5.30 -10.35
CA VAL A 101 -2.45 6.56 -10.36
C VAL A 101 -1.25 6.51 -9.43
N ALA A 102 -1.44 6.02 -8.19
CA ALA A 102 -0.35 5.93 -7.21
C ALA A 102 0.80 5.05 -7.71
N TYR A 103 0.52 3.89 -8.28
CA TYR A 103 1.55 2.97 -8.75
C TYR A 103 2.23 3.41 -10.04
N GLU A 104 1.47 3.88 -11.03
CA GLU A 104 2.02 4.29 -12.33
C GLU A 104 2.85 5.57 -12.22
N ASN A 105 2.46 6.49 -11.32
CA ASN A 105 3.18 7.73 -11.08
C ASN A 105 4.36 7.63 -10.14
N PHE A 106 4.50 6.55 -9.40
CA PHE A 106 5.52 6.45 -8.35
C PHE A 106 6.96 6.70 -8.85
N ASN A 107 7.21 6.47 -10.13
CA ASN A 107 8.52 6.68 -10.76
C ASN A 107 8.56 7.86 -11.75
N GLU A 108 7.48 8.63 -11.90
CA GLU A 108 7.47 9.81 -12.77
C GLU A 108 7.94 11.04 -11.94
N PRO A 109 9.13 11.58 -12.22
CA PRO A 109 9.68 12.69 -11.46
C PRO A 109 9.03 14.04 -11.81
N ASP A 110 8.39 14.13 -12.98
CA ASP A 110 7.72 15.33 -13.46
C ASP A 110 6.26 15.33 -13.00
N LEU A 111 5.95 16.19 -12.03
CA LEU A 111 4.61 16.30 -11.46
C LEU A 111 3.58 16.78 -12.49
N GLU A 112 3.93 17.72 -13.35
CA GLU A 112 3.01 18.27 -14.36
C GLU A 112 2.65 17.20 -15.39
N LYS A 113 3.64 16.44 -15.86
CA LYS A 113 3.43 15.28 -16.72
C LYS A 113 2.58 14.21 -16.02
N SER A 114 2.87 13.90 -14.75
CA SER A 114 2.10 12.98 -13.93
C SER A 114 0.62 13.38 -13.85
N MET A 115 0.34 14.65 -13.54
CA MET A 115 -1.03 15.17 -13.43
C MET A 115 -1.78 15.26 -14.76
N SER A 116 -1.07 15.40 -15.88
CA SER A 116 -1.65 15.47 -17.22
C SER A 116 -1.78 14.10 -17.90
N THR A 117 -1.23 13.04 -17.32
CA THR A 117 -1.33 11.68 -17.85
C THR A 117 -2.77 11.15 -17.77
N HIS A 118 -3.20 10.47 -18.82
CA HIS A 118 -4.53 9.86 -18.89
C HIS A 118 -4.48 8.42 -18.35
N TYR A 119 -5.17 8.19 -17.26
CA TYR A 119 -5.27 6.87 -16.61
C TYR A 119 -6.62 6.24 -16.94
N SER A 120 -6.61 4.97 -17.35
CA SER A 120 -7.84 4.25 -17.75
C SER A 120 -8.84 4.16 -16.60
N ALA A 121 -8.39 3.81 -15.39
CA ALA A 121 -9.28 3.71 -14.25
C ALA A 121 -9.86 5.07 -13.80
N VAL A 122 -9.17 6.19 -14.05
CA VAL A 122 -9.72 7.54 -13.82
C VAL A 122 -10.81 7.85 -14.84
N LYS A 123 -10.60 7.48 -16.12
CA LYS A 123 -11.63 7.61 -17.15
C LYS A 123 -12.86 6.77 -16.82
N ASP A 124 -12.66 5.52 -16.40
CA ASP A 124 -13.74 4.63 -16.01
C ASP A 124 -14.50 5.17 -14.79
N LEU A 125 -13.80 5.74 -13.81
CA LEU A 125 -14.41 6.41 -12.66
C LEU A 125 -15.35 7.54 -13.10
N PHE A 126 -14.89 8.44 -13.97
CA PHE A 126 -15.72 9.57 -14.45
C PHE A 126 -16.99 9.12 -15.19
N SER A 127 -16.98 7.92 -15.75
CA SER A 127 -18.12 7.35 -16.49
C SER A 127 -18.99 6.43 -15.62
N SER A 128 -18.65 6.24 -14.35
CA SER A 128 -19.29 5.26 -13.46
C SER A 128 -20.54 5.82 -12.76
N GLU A 129 -21.43 4.92 -12.36
CA GLU A 129 -22.55 5.23 -11.47
C GLU A 129 -22.05 5.76 -10.11
N ASP A 130 -20.93 5.24 -9.62
CA ASP A 130 -20.33 5.64 -8.35
C ASP A 130 -19.90 7.11 -8.33
N PHE A 131 -19.47 7.66 -9.48
CA PHE A 131 -19.08 9.06 -9.60
C PHE A 131 -20.25 10.03 -9.34
N ILE A 132 -21.46 9.60 -9.63
CA ILE A 132 -22.70 10.36 -9.38
C ILE A 132 -23.22 10.08 -7.97
N GLU A 133 -23.24 8.82 -7.57
CA GLU A 133 -23.77 8.37 -6.27
C GLU A 133 -23.06 9.04 -5.09
N GLY A 134 -21.73 9.12 -5.12
CA GLY A 134 -20.96 9.68 -4.02
C GLY A 134 -21.36 11.11 -3.64
N PRO A 135 -21.30 12.10 -4.55
CA PRO A 135 -21.72 13.47 -4.30
C PRO A 135 -23.20 13.58 -3.90
N VAL A 136 -24.08 12.79 -4.50
CA VAL A 136 -25.52 12.79 -4.17
C VAL A 136 -25.75 12.28 -2.74
N ALA A 137 -25.19 11.13 -2.39
CA ALA A 137 -25.30 10.58 -1.05
C ALA A 137 -24.74 11.53 0.02
N PHE A 138 -23.61 12.17 -0.28
CA PHE A 138 -23.02 13.19 0.60
C PHE A 138 -23.93 14.40 0.81
N ALA A 139 -24.52 14.94 -0.25
CA ALA A 139 -25.45 16.07 -0.17
C ALA A 139 -26.74 15.71 0.61
N GLU A 140 -27.23 14.49 0.44
CA GLU A 140 -28.41 13.96 1.14
C GLU A 140 -28.12 13.44 2.56
N LYS A 141 -26.85 13.44 3.00
CA LYS A 141 -26.40 12.95 4.31
C LYS A 141 -26.79 11.49 4.57
N ARG A 142 -26.74 10.66 3.55
CA ARG A 142 -26.97 9.21 3.63
C ARG A 142 -25.72 8.42 3.26
N LEU A 143 -25.69 7.16 3.62
CA LEU A 143 -24.66 6.26 3.14
C LEU A 143 -24.78 6.03 1.62
N PRO A 144 -23.66 6.00 0.89
CA PRO A 144 -23.65 5.70 -0.53
C PRO A 144 -23.95 4.22 -0.79
N ASN A 145 -24.48 3.93 -1.97
CA ASN A 145 -24.74 2.58 -2.44
C ASN A 145 -23.88 2.28 -3.68
N TRP A 146 -22.63 1.93 -3.45
CA TRP A 146 -21.66 1.68 -4.49
C TRP A 146 -22.04 0.54 -5.41
N LYS A 147 -21.87 0.72 -6.72
CA LYS A 147 -22.16 -0.29 -7.75
C LYS A 147 -20.88 -0.89 -8.34
N GLY A 148 -19.76 -0.17 -8.26
CA GLY A 148 -18.47 -0.61 -8.78
C GLY A 148 -18.39 -0.64 -10.32
N LYS A 149 -19.25 0.10 -10.99
CA LYS A 149 -19.38 0.15 -12.45
C LYS A 149 -19.79 1.52 -12.95
#